data_4c3c3c61b9853bbd1c0155842bb73711
#
_entry.id   4c3c3c61b9853bbd1c0155842bb73711
#
_cell.length_a   1.000
_cell.length_b   1.000
_cell.length_c   1.000
_cell.angle_alpha   90.00
_cell.angle_beta   90.00
_cell.angle_gamma   90.00
#
_symmetry.space_group_name_H-M   'P 1'
#
loop_
_entity.id
_entity.type
_entity.pdbx_description
1 polymer ?
#
loop_
_entity_poly.entity_id
_entity_poly.type
_entity_poly.pdbx_seq_one_letter_code
_entity_poly.pdbx_strand_id
1 'polypeptide(L)'
;MIMSPPRYARHSRFFAVILTTSVDLLTLSGCNNVMPSVNNQTTKQPNAAVTPAVQAVVGDYASEGYHKRAQGSDWVGVLIRADGADNGEQINIQVRARSDVKKPSCHFDGKATLMGQDDAHGVIFQSKVNDSTAFFQFKDDTLSIDSQDKYTLNYFCSGGGSIVGEYQKLEGDLELH
;
A
#
# COMPACT_ATOMS: atom_id res chain seq x y z
N MET A 1 3.80 45.28 -26.03
CA MET A 1 3.67 45.35 -24.56
C MET A 1 4.34 44.12 -24.02
N ILE A 2 5.55 44.29 -23.43
CA ILE A 2 6.39 43.17 -22.93
C ILE A 2 6.33 43.29 -21.41
N MET A 3 5.70 42.31 -20.74
CA MET A 3 5.68 42.22 -19.27
C MET A 3 6.83 41.34 -18.78
N SER A 4 7.74 41.92 -17.97
CA SER A 4 8.84 41.24 -17.28
C SER A 4 8.33 40.55 -16.00
N PRO A 5 8.89 39.38 -15.62
CA PRO A 5 8.54 38.70 -14.39
C PRO A 5 9.27 39.27 -13.15
N PRO A 6 8.70 39.16 -11.95
CA PRO A 6 9.32 39.64 -10.71
C PRO A 6 10.45 38.74 -10.22
N ARG A 7 11.51 39.37 -9.75
CA ARG A 7 12.68 38.73 -9.10
C ARG A 7 12.35 38.44 -7.65
N TYR A 8 12.40 37.18 -7.24
CA TYR A 8 12.33 36.79 -5.84
C TYR A 8 13.72 36.88 -5.19
N ALA A 9 13.80 37.64 -4.12
CA ALA A 9 15.00 37.81 -3.30
C ALA A 9 15.25 36.59 -2.41
N ARG A 10 16.51 36.14 -2.43
CA ARG A 10 17.05 35.01 -1.72
C ARG A 10 17.55 35.49 -0.35
N HIS A 11 16.84 35.17 0.74
CA HIS A 11 17.35 35.38 2.08
C HIS A 11 18.08 34.13 2.59
N SER A 12 19.40 34.24 2.61
CA SER A 12 20.30 33.33 3.31
C SER A 12 20.27 33.64 4.80
N ARG A 13 19.94 32.68 5.66
CA ARG A 13 20.15 32.75 7.10
C ARG A 13 21.11 31.66 7.51
N PHE A 14 22.31 32.08 7.85
CA PHE A 14 23.33 31.29 8.54
C PHE A 14 22.85 31.02 9.97
N PHE A 15 22.80 29.78 10.38
CA PHE A 15 22.69 29.39 11.77
C PHE A 15 24.01 28.72 12.21
N ALA A 16 24.57 29.28 13.25
CA ALA A 16 25.85 28.88 13.86
C ALA A 16 25.64 27.53 14.60
N VAL A 17 26.62 26.65 14.41
CA VAL A 17 26.78 25.39 15.14
C VAL A 17 27.48 25.65 16.44
N ILE A 18 26.88 25.27 17.56
CA ILE A 18 27.54 25.20 18.87
C ILE A 18 27.84 23.75 19.17
N LEU A 19 29.12 23.39 19.16
CA LEU A 19 29.62 22.09 19.65
C LEU A 19 29.73 22.18 21.18
N THR A 20 29.05 21.26 21.88
CA THR A 20 29.36 20.93 23.28
C THR A 20 29.79 19.47 23.37
N THR A 21 31.05 19.27 23.64
CA THR A 21 31.67 17.97 23.96
C THR A 21 31.43 17.67 25.44
N SER A 22 30.73 16.56 25.72
CA SER A 22 30.70 15.95 27.06
C SER A 22 31.36 14.59 26.99
N VAL A 23 32.49 14.50 27.72
CA VAL A 23 33.21 13.24 27.96
C VAL A 23 32.69 12.66 29.27
N ASP A 24 32.05 11.50 29.23
CA ASP A 24 31.79 10.72 30.45
C ASP A 24 32.54 9.39 30.40
N LEU A 25 33.52 9.30 31.34
CA LEU A 25 34.22 8.09 31.73
C LEU A 25 33.26 7.22 32.59
N LEU A 26 33.02 5.96 32.24
CA LEU A 26 32.47 4.99 33.17
C LEU A 26 33.14 3.63 33.07
N THR A 27 33.88 3.41 34.10
CA THR A 27 34.36 2.23 34.84
C THR A 27 33.86 0.85 34.43
N LEU A 28 34.86 -0.01 34.18
CA LEU A 28 34.78 -1.46 34.13
C LEU A 28 34.56 -2.05 35.52
N SER A 29 33.61 -2.95 35.66
CA SER A 29 33.65 -3.99 36.75
C SER A 29 32.72 -5.14 36.40
N GLY A 30 33.25 -6.38 36.45
CA GLY A 30 32.45 -7.54 36.76
C GLY A 30 32.42 -8.65 35.71
N CYS A 31 33.47 -9.49 35.67
CA CYS A 31 33.38 -10.84 35.12
C CYS A 31 32.52 -11.71 36.02
N ASN A 32 31.41 -12.21 35.52
CA ASN A 32 30.80 -13.44 36.03
C ASN A 32 30.55 -14.39 34.86
N ASN A 33 31.35 -15.45 34.80
CA ASN A 33 31.11 -16.62 33.94
C ASN A 33 29.86 -17.36 34.42
N VAL A 34 28.73 -17.09 33.80
CA VAL A 34 27.58 -17.97 33.82
C VAL A 34 27.39 -18.44 32.40
N MET A 35 27.58 -19.74 32.14
CA MET A 35 27.22 -20.34 30.86
C MET A 35 25.71 -20.15 30.63
N PRO A 36 25.27 -19.47 29.60
CA PRO A 36 23.86 -19.49 29.26
C PRO A 36 23.57 -20.79 28.51
N SER A 37 22.69 -21.59 29.12
CA SER A 37 21.91 -22.60 28.43
C SER A 37 21.42 -22.06 27.11
N VAL A 38 21.68 -22.75 26.00
CA VAL A 38 21.19 -22.43 24.68
C VAL A 38 19.68 -22.70 24.66
N ASN A 39 18.89 -21.76 25.16
CA ASN A 39 17.50 -21.68 24.83
C ASN A 39 17.42 -21.13 23.40
N ASN A 40 17.06 -21.96 22.43
CA ASN A 40 16.56 -21.58 21.15
C ASN A 40 15.24 -20.83 21.35
N GLN A 41 15.30 -19.60 21.85
CA GLN A 41 14.22 -18.65 21.66
C GLN A 41 14.29 -18.23 20.21
N THR A 42 13.40 -18.79 19.39
CA THR A 42 12.97 -18.19 18.14
C THR A 42 12.49 -16.78 18.50
N THR A 43 13.38 -15.80 18.34
CA THR A 43 13.02 -14.39 18.45
C THR A 43 12.00 -14.13 17.35
N LYS A 44 10.72 -14.20 17.71
CA LYS A 44 9.63 -13.71 16.89
C LYS A 44 9.95 -12.24 16.68
N GLN A 45 10.39 -11.92 15.46
CA GLN A 45 10.70 -10.55 15.05
C GLN A 45 9.47 -9.70 15.40
N PRO A 46 9.62 -8.58 16.13
CA PRO A 46 8.46 -7.73 16.43
C PRO A 46 7.83 -7.35 15.11
N ASN A 47 6.52 -7.62 14.95
CA ASN A 47 5.77 -7.16 13.79
C ASN A 47 6.01 -5.67 13.64
N ALA A 48 6.57 -5.25 12.53
CA ALA A 48 6.76 -3.84 12.23
C ALA A 48 5.40 -3.14 12.36
N ALA A 49 5.38 -1.99 13.02
CA ALA A 49 4.16 -1.22 13.15
C ALA A 49 3.69 -0.81 11.75
N VAL A 50 2.42 -1.03 11.46
CA VAL A 50 1.78 -0.65 10.20
C VAL A 50 1.83 0.87 10.05
N THR A 51 2.29 1.36 8.89
CA THR A 51 2.41 2.81 8.65
C THR A 51 1.03 3.49 8.51
N PRO A 52 0.93 4.82 8.78
CA PRO A 52 -0.31 5.56 8.57
C PRO A 52 -0.86 5.45 7.14
N ALA A 53 0.01 5.42 6.13
CA ALA A 53 -0.37 5.24 4.74
C ALA A 53 -1.10 3.91 4.51
N VAL A 54 -0.57 2.81 5.07
CA VAL A 54 -1.22 1.49 4.99
C VAL A 54 -2.53 1.48 5.77
N GLN A 55 -2.57 2.08 6.97
CA GLN A 55 -3.79 2.15 7.78
C GLN A 55 -4.93 2.89 7.06
N ALA A 56 -4.62 3.96 6.35
CA ALA A 56 -5.60 4.77 5.62
C ALA A 56 -6.29 4.00 4.48
N VAL A 57 -5.58 3.05 3.86
CA VAL A 57 -6.08 2.33 2.67
C VAL A 57 -6.70 0.96 2.98
N VAL A 58 -6.48 0.42 4.17
CA VAL A 58 -7.11 -0.86 4.57
C VAL A 58 -8.62 -0.76 4.52
N GLY A 59 -9.25 -1.77 3.97
CA GLY A 59 -10.70 -1.86 3.82
C GLY A 59 -11.10 -2.69 2.61
N ASP A 60 -12.39 -2.71 2.35
CA ASP A 60 -12.99 -3.39 1.22
C ASP A 60 -13.51 -2.34 0.22
N TYR A 61 -13.31 -2.62 -1.06
CA TYR A 61 -13.67 -1.74 -2.15
C TYR A 61 -14.47 -2.53 -3.18
N ALA A 62 -15.36 -1.86 -3.90
CA ALA A 62 -16.12 -2.53 -4.95
C ALA A 62 -16.43 -1.61 -6.13
N SER A 63 -16.61 -2.21 -7.30
CA SER A 63 -17.14 -1.51 -8.47
C SER A 63 -18.61 -1.11 -8.26
N GLU A 64 -19.09 -0.15 -9.04
CA GLU A 64 -20.48 0.37 -8.96
C GLU A 64 -21.55 -0.73 -8.97
N GLY A 65 -21.32 -1.81 -9.73
CA GLY A 65 -22.27 -2.94 -9.83
C GLY A 65 -22.55 -3.65 -8.51
N TYR A 66 -21.69 -3.52 -7.51
CA TYR A 66 -21.84 -4.18 -6.21
C TYR A 66 -23.12 -3.76 -5.47
N HIS A 67 -23.51 -2.50 -5.56
CA HIS A 67 -24.76 -2.02 -4.93
C HIS A 67 -26.01 -2.62 -5.55
N LYS A 68 -25.88 -3.16 -6.78
CA LYS A 68 -26.97 -3.84 -7.51
C LYS A 68 -26.80 -5.36 -7.57
N ARG A 69 -25.93 -5.94 -6.72
CA ARG A 69 -25.61 -7.36 -6.73
C ARG A 69 -26.82 -8.28 -6.48
N ALA A 70 -27.74 -7.85 -5.64
CA ALA A 70 -28.98 -8.57 -5.38
C ALA A 70 -29.91 -8.65 -6.62
N GLN A 71 -29.70 -7.77 -7.60
CA GLN A 71 -30.44 -7.72 -8.87
C GLN A 71 -29.71 -8.49 -9.98
N GLY A 72 -28.59 -9.16 -9.64
CA GLY A 72 -27.79 -9.93 -10.61
C GLY A 72 -26.79 -9.11 -11.41
N SER A 73 -26.50 -7.87 -11.00
CA SER A 73 -25.45 -7.07 -11.62
C SER A 73 -24.06 -7.66 -11.38
N ASP A 74 -23.20 -7.59 -12.38
CA ASP A 74 -21.80 -7.96 -12.25
C ASP A 74 -21.07 -6.95 -11.39
N TRP A 75 -20.11 -7.43 -10.59
CA TRP A 75 -19.29 -6.60 -9.75
C TRP A 75 -17.91 -7.22 -9.55
N VAL A 76 -16.97 -6.36 -9.24
CA VAL A 76 -15.62 -6.71 -8.78
C VAL A 76 -15.43 -6.12 -7.41
N GLY A 77 -14.96 -6.94 -6.47
CA GLY A 77 -14.58 -6.53 -5.13
C GLY A 77 -13.07 -6.65 -4.92
N VAL A 78 -12.52 -5.74 -4.14
CA VAL A 78 -11.10 -5.68 -3.79
C VAL A 78 -10.96 -5.58 -2.29
N LEU A 79 -10.25 -6.55 -1.68
CA LEU A 79 -9.97 -6.57 -0.25
C LEU A 79 -8.53 -6.11 -0.04
N ILE A 80 -8.34 -5.07 0.75
CA ILE A 80 -7.03 -4.53 1.12
C ILE A 80 -6.77 -4.79 2.59
N ARG A 81 -5.67 -5.47 2.89
CA ARG A 81 -5.24 -5.80 4.25
C ARG A 81 -3.78 -5.41 4.45
N ALA A 82 -3.43 -4.96 5.65
CA ALA A 82 -2.03 -4.72 6.01
C ALA A 82 -1.24 -6.03 6.01
N ASP A 83 -0.04 -6.03 5.46
CA ASP A 83 0.84 -7.23 5.50
C ASP A 83 1.78 -7.20 6.69
N GLY A 84 2.02 -6.25 7.43
CA GLY A 84 2.92 -6.22 8.59
C GLY A 84 4.38 -6.60 8.30
N ALA A 85 4.73 -6.86 7.03
CA ALA A 85 6.08 -7.09 6.55
C ALA A 85 6.71 -5.78 6.04
N ASP A 86 8.02 -5.80 5.73
CA ASP A 86 8.76 -4.70 5.12
C ASP A 86 8.48 -3.32 5.77
N ASN A 87 8.78 -3.24 7.08
CA ASN A 87 8.59 -2.02 7.87
C ASN A 87 7.15 -1.49 7.93
N GLY A 88 6.15 -2.34 7.65
CA GLY A 88 4.75 -1.97 7.66
C GLY A 88 4.30 -1.15 6.44
N GLU A 89 5.04 -1.20 5.34
CA GLU A 89 4.76 -0.47 4.10
C GLU A 89 4.13 -1.36 3.02
N GLN A 90 3.70 -2.57 3.36
CA GLN A 90 3.08 -3.49 2.42
C GLN A 90 1.60 -3.73 2.72
N ILE A 91 0.86 -3.96 1.64
CA ILE A 91 -0.53 -4.40 1.66
C ILE A 91 -0.68 -5.72 0.90
N ASN A 92 -1.59 -6.56 1.39
CA ASN A 92 -2.14 -7.70 0.67
C ASN A 92 -3.38 -7.24 -0.10
N ILE A 93 -3.46 -7.62 -1.36
CA ILE A 93 -4.56 -7.28 -2.26
C ILE A 93 -5.21 -8.56 -2.75
N GLN A 94 -6.52 -8.67 -2.59
CA GLN A 94 -7.31 -9.77 -3.12
C GLN A 94 -8.43 -9.20 -3.98
N VAL A 95 -8.48 -9.59 -5.25
CA VAL A 95 -9.56 -9.21 -6.16
C VAL A 95 -10.44 -10.41 -6.42
N ARG A 96 -11.74 -10.23 -6.28
CA ARG A 96 -12.77 -11.23 -6.57
C ARG A 96 -13.85 -10.58 -7.42
N ALA A 97 -14.21 -11.25 -8.50
CA ALA A 97 -15.33 -10.83 -9.31
C ALA A 97 -16.45 -11.86 -9.21
N ARG A 98 -17.67 -11.36 -9.08
CA ARG A 98 -18.86 -12.17 -9.31
C ARG A 98 -19.48 -11.74 -10.62
N SER A 99 -19.57 -12.68 -11.53
CA SER A 99 -20.28 -12.53 -12.79
C SER A 99 -21.29 -13.65 -12.95
N ASP A 100 -22.32 -13.42 -13.75
CA ASP A 100 -23.19 -14.48 -14.22
C ASP A 100 -22.36 -15.63 -14.83
N VAL A 101 -22.85 -16.86 -14.74
CA VAL A 101 -22.17 -18.10 -15.19
C VAL A 101 -21.62 -18.02 -16.63
N LYS A 102 -22.05 -17.06 -17.42
CA LYS A 102 -21.65 -16.82 -18.81
C LYS A 102 -20.66 -15.68 -19.00
N LYS A 103 -20.25 -15.00 -17.94
CA LYS A 103 -19.40 -13.80 -18.01
C LYS A 103 -18.04 -14.02 -17.39
N PRO A 104 -17.06 -13.16 -17.74
CA PRO A 104 -15.70 -13.24 -17.21
C PRO A 104 -15.68 -13.18 -15.69
N SER A 105 -14.84 -13.99 -15.08
CA SER A 105 -14.54 -13.94 -13.66
C SER A 105 -13.08 -13.51 -13.48
N CYS A 106 -12.83 -12.60 -12.57
CA CYS A 106 -11.47 -12.14 -12.23
C CYS A 106 -11.07 -12.66 -10.86
N HIS A 107 -9.79 -13.06 -10.75
CA HIS A 107 -9.18 -13.51 -9.50
C HIS A 107 -7.74 -13.07 -9.45
N PHE A 108 -7.39 -12.25 -8.47
CA PHE A 108 -6.03 -11.81 -8.21
C PHE A 108 -5.73 -11.84 -6.72
N ASP A 109 -4.59 -12.40 -6.35
CA ASP A 109 -4.02 -12.33 -5.02
C ASP A 109 -2.57 -11.86 -5.14
N GLY A 110 -2.23 -10.76 -4.50
CA GLY A 110 -0.91 -10.17 -4.59
C GLY A 110 -0.56 -9.29 -3.40
N LYS A 111 0.69 -8.86 -3.40
CA LYS A 111 1.22 -7.87 -2.45
C LYS A 111 1.67 -6.63 -3.22
N ALA A 112 1.49 -5.48 -2.60
CA ALA A 112 2.00 -4.23 -3.12
C ALA A 112 2.74 -3.46 -2.03
N THR A 113 3.82 -2.79 -2.45
CA THR A 113 4.67 -1.97 -1.57
C THR A 113 4.36 -0.50 -1.81
N LEU A 114 4.37 0.29 -0.75
CA LEU A 114 4.18 1.73 -0.81
C LEU A 114 5.21 2.37 -1.74
N MET A 115 4.73 3.10 -2.72
CA MET A 115 5.54 3.86 -3.67
C MET A 115 5.69 5.32 -3.24
N GLY A 116 4.61 5.91 -2.72
CA GLY A 116 4.59 7.29 -2.25
C GLY A 116 3.20 7.77 -1.83
N GLN A 117 3.19 8.99 -1.30
CA GLN A 117 1.97 9.68 -0.89
C GLN A 117 2.12 11.18 -1.09
N ASP A 118 1.12 11.82 -1.70
CA ASP A 118 1.00 13.28 -1.78
C ASP A 118 -0.48 13.72 -1.87
N ASP A 119 -0.74 15.01 -1.70
CA ASP A 119 -2.11 15.55 -1.70
C ASP A 119 -2.77 15.50 -3.10
N ALA A 120 -1.97 15.52 -4.16
CA ALA A 120 -2.50 15.52 -5.53
C ALA A 120 -2.94 14.12 -5.96
N HIS A 121 -2.19 13.08 -5.60
CA HIS A 121 -2.38 11.71 -6.07
C HIS A 121 -2.90 10.76 -4.98
N GLY A 122 -2.88 11.15 -3.70
CA GLY A 122 -3.20 10.28 -2.58
C GLY A 122 -2.07 9.30 -2.27
N VAL A 123 -2.41 8.06 -1.89
CA VAL A 123 -1.45 7.00 -1.54
C VAL A 123 -1.32 6.03 -2.71
N ILE A 124 -0.09 5.75 -3.15
CA ILE A 124 0.18 4.87 -4.28
C ILE A 124 1.01 3.67 -3.83
N PHE A 125 0.53 2.47 -4.14
CA PHE A 125 1.26 1.22 -4.01
C PHE A 125 1.56 0.64 -5.38
N GLN A 126 2.64 -0.15 -5.47
CA GLN A 126 3.02 -0.86 -6.68
C GLN A 126 3.27 -2.34 -6.42
N SER A 127 2.99 -3.17 -7.40
CA SER A 127 3.27 -4.59 -7.40
C SER A 127 3.91 -5.01 -8.71
N LYS A 128 4.90 -5.91 -8.65
CA LYS A 128 5.41 -6.58 -9.85
C LYS A 128 4.45 -7.70 -10.21
N VAL A 129 3.96 -7.65 -11.45
CA VAL A 129 3.04 -8.62 -12.02
C VAL A 129 3.60 -9.08 -13.36
N ASN A 130 4.11 -10.31 -13.41
CA ASN A 130 4.88 -10.81 -14.54
C ASN A 130 6.05 -9.84 -14.86
N ASP A 131 6.19 -9.39 -16.09
CA ASP A 131 7.23 -8.45 -16.55
C ASP A 131 6.80 -6.98 -16.47
N SER A 132 5.64 -6.68 -15.86
CA SER A 132 5.07 -5.35 -15.77
C SER A 132 4.92 -4.87 -14.32
N THR A 133 4.42 -3.66 -14.13
CA THR A 133 4.09 -3.09 -12.83
C THR A 133 2.61 -2.72 -12.78
N ALA A 134 1.91 -3.21 -11.77
CA ALA A 134 0.58 -2.77 -11.41
C ALA A 134 0.64 -1.66 -10.37
N PHE A 135 -0.25 -0.68 -10.47
CA PHE A 135 -0.39 0.45 -9.57
C PHE A 135 -1.77 0.42 -8.90
N PHE A 136 -1.77 0.74 -7.61
CA PHE A 136 -2.95 0.82 -6.77
C PHE A 136 -2.95 2.19 -6.11
N GLN A 137 -3.76 3.09 -6.63
CA GLN A 137 -3.86 4.47 -6.16
C GLN A 137 -5.12 4.66 -5.33
N PHE A 138 -4.95 5.17 -4.12
CA PHE A 138 -6.02 5.42 -3.16
C PHE A 138 -6.18 6.91 -2.93
N LYS A 139 -7.34 7.46 -3.29
CA LYS A 139 -7.66 8.87 -3.08
C LYS A 139 -9.17 9.04 -2.88
N ASP A 140 -9.56 9.85 -1.89
CA ASP A 140 -10.96 10.22 -1.64
C ASP A 140 -11.90 9.00 -1.61
N ASP A 141 -11.53 7.97 -0.81
CA ASP A 141 -12.23 6.69 -0.68
C ASP A 141 -12.38 5.88 -1.99
N THR A 142 -11.64 6.25 -3.01
CA THR A 142 -11.58 5.54 -4.29
C THR A 142 -10.24 4.82 -4.44
N LEU A 143 -10.28 3.57 -4.85
CA LEU A 143 -9.12 2.80 -5.33
C LEU A 143 -9.17 2.75 -6.86
N SER A 144 -8.12 3.25 -7.51
CA SER A 144 -7.87 3.08 -8.94
C SER A 144 -6.79 2.02 -9.15
N ILE A 145 -7.08 1.02 -9.98
CA ILE A 145 -6.14 -0.03 -10.38
C ILE A 145 -5.76 0.16 -11.84
N ASP A 146 -4.45 0.24 -12.11
CA ASP A 146 -3.90 0.36 -13.47
C ASP A 146 -2.57 -0.41 -13.58
N SER A 147 -2.00 -0.51 -14.78
CA SER A 147 -0.72 -1.15 -15.02
C SER A 147 0.07 -0.50 -16.13
N GLN A 148 1.40 -0.58 -16.04
CA GLN A 148 2.32 -0.06 -17.04
C GLN A 148 2.07 -0.66 -18.43
N ASP A 149 1.85 -1.97 -18.51
CA ASP A 149 1.34 -2.65 -19.70
C ASP A 149 -0.17 -2.90 -19.50
N LYS A 150 -0.98 -2.28 -20.32
CA LYS A 150 -2.44 -2.29 -20.23
C LYS A 150 -3.08 -3.68 -20.28
N TYR A 151 -2.37 -4.69 -20.76
CA TYR A 151 -2.88 -6.07 -20.88
C TYR A 151 -2.46 -6.98 -19.72
N THR A 152 -1.48 -6.57 -18.91
CA THR A 152 -0.92 -7.40 -17.82
C THR A 152 -2.01 -7.88 -16.86
N LEU A 153 -2.94 -7.03 -16.49
CA LEU A 153 -4.00 -7.36 -15.53
C LEU A 153 -5.16 -8.16 -16.13
N ASN A 154 -5.22 -8.30 -17.46
CA ASN A 154 -6.22 -9.12 -18.12
C ASN A 154 -5.97 -10.63 -17.90
N TYR A 155 -4.74 -11.04 -17.62
CA TYR A 155 -4.39 -12.44 -17.33
C TYR A 155 -5.11 -13.01 -16.10
N PHE A 156 -5.58 -12.14 -15.22
CA PHE A 156 -6.31 -12.52 -14.00
C PHE A 156 -7.81 -12.63 -14.20
N CYS A 157 -8.28 -12.42 -15.44
CA CYS A 157 -9.69 -12.48 -15.78
C CYS A 157 -9.93 -13.46 -16.94
N SER A 158 -11.04 -14.16 -16.91
CA SER A 158 -11.50 -14.96 -18.04
C SER A 158 -12.38 -14.13 -19.00
N GLY A 159 -12.45 -14.55 -20.27
CA GLY A 159 -13.37 -13.97 -21.26
C GLY A 159 -13.07 -12.52 -21.67
N GLY A 160 -11.81 -12.05 -21.50
CA GLY A 160 -11.40 -10.71 -21.92
C GLY A 160 -11.72 -9.59 -20.91
N GLY A 161 -12.09 -9.95 -19.68
CA GLY A 161 -12.22 -8.98 -18.58
C GLY A 161 -10.90 -8.39 -18.15
N SER A 162 -10.93 -7.39 -17.26
CA SER A 162 -9.78 -6.78 -16.62
C SER A 162 -10.12 -6.37 -15.20
N ILE A 163 -9.11 -6.33 -14.32
CA ILE A 163 -9.22 -5.73 -12.99
C ILE A 163 -8.82 -4.24 -12.99
N VAL A 164 -8.44 -3.69 -14.12
CA VAL A 164 -8.22 -2.25 -14.29
C VAL A 164 -9.55 -1.52 -14.12
N GLY A 165 -9.57 -0.48 -13.27
CA GLY A 165 -10.79 0.29 -13.02
C GLY A 165 -10.79 1.03 -11.70
N GLU A 166 -11.95 1.59 -11.37
CA GLU A 166 -12.18 2.35 -10.14
C GLU A 166 -13.16 1.59 -9.22
N TYR A 167 -12.85 1.63 -7.93
CA TYR A 167 -13.56 0.89 -6.87
C TYR A 167 -13.80 1.83 -5.69
N GLN A 168 -15.03 1.93 -5.24
CA GLN A 168 -15.40 2.74 -4.09
C GLN A 168 -15.21 1.95 -2.79
N LYS A 169 -14.70 2.61 -1.75
CA LYS A 169 -14.57 2.03 -0.42
C LYS A 169 -15.94 1.72 0.15
N LEU A 170 -16.08 0.54 0.73
CA LEU A 170 -17.31 0.12 1.39
C LEU A 170 -17.28 0.53 2.87
N GLU A 171 -18.43 0.86 3.44
CA GLU A 171 -18.58 1.11 4.88
C GLU A 171 -18.50 -0.18 5.72
N GLY A 172 -18.58 -1.35 5.09
CA GLY A 172 -18.54 -2.67 5.70
C GLY A 172 -17.77 -3.69 4.88
N ASP A 173 -17.85 -4.94 5.30
CA ASP A 173 -17.14 -6.03 4.63
C ASP A 173 -17.77 -6.39 3.28
N LEU A 174 -16.92 -6.82 2.34
CA LEU A 174 -17.34 -7.35 1.04
C LEU A 174 -18.00 -8.71 1.20
N GLU A 175 -19.25 -8.83 0.79
CA GLU A 175 -19.99 -10.10 0.80
C GLU A 175 -19.70 -10.91 -0.47
N LEU A 176 -18.97 -12.03 -0.31
CA LEU A 176 -18.55 -12.94 -1.39
C LEU A 176 -19.56 -14.10 -1.60
N HIS A 177 -20.85 -13.85 -1.62
CA HIS A 177 -21.88 -14.88 -1.75
C HIS A 177 -22.23 -15.16 -3.20
#